data_ef009ff337bf9e7e4d8e4d7c796c36c8
#
_entry.id   ef009ff337bf9e7e4d8e4d7c796c36c8
#
_cell.length_a   1.000
_cell.length_b   1.000
_cell.length_c   1.000
_cell.angle_alpha   90.00
_cell.angle_beta   90.00
_cell.angle_gamma   90.00
#
_symmetry.space_group_name_H-M   'P 1'
#
loop_
_entity.id
_entity.type
_entity.pdbx_description
1 polymer ?
#
loop_
_entity_poly.entity_id
_entity_poly.type
_entity_poly.pdbx_seq_one_letter_code
_entity_poly.pdbx_strand_id
1 'polypeptide(L)'
;MDYNEFLANKRFVLESSGFDIDKSELNPMLYDFQKDIVRWALKKGKACIFADCGLGKTPMQLSWAHQVHVHTGGKVLILAPLAVADQTKREAEKFGYVAKVVEEQSQCIDGINITNYEKLDRFIANEFTGIVLDESSILKSYSGKVRTAIIHNFHNVPYKLACTATPAPNDYMELGNHSEFCGVMTRAEMLSMFFVHDGGETSKWRLKGHAEDVFWQWLATFSVFVDNPNNIGYDVSGYNLPPINIKEIVVDGKEPVTEKLTLTERRQARKDSLIDRCTVAAELVNSSDDQWLVWCDLNDESHKLHELINASVEVQGSDKDTHKSSSMLDFSNGKIKCLVTKPKIAGFGMNWQNCHNMIFTGLS
;
A
#
# COMPACT_ATOMS: atom_id res chain seq x y z
N MET A 1 -14.02 30.59 31.32
CA MET A 1 -13.54 29.93 30.09
C MET A 1 -14.72 29.85 29.17
N ASP A 2 -14.70 30.59 28.07
CA ASP A 2 -15.78 30.55 27.08
C ASP A 2 -15.82 29.14 26.43
N TYR A 3 -17.03 28.67 26.12
CA TYR A 3 -17.22 27.37 25.48
C TYR A 3 -16.45 27.24 24.15
N ASN A 4 -16.32 28.33 23.40
CA ASN A 4 -15.50 28.39 22.18
C ASN A 4 -13.99 28.32 22.47
N GLU A 5 -13.54 28.87 23.57
CA GLU A 5 -12.15 28.77 24.05
C GLU A 5 -11.85 27.35 24.55
N PHE A 6 -12.81 26.70 25.21
CA PHE A 6 -12.71 25.30 25.58
C PHE A 6 -12.69 24.36 24.38
N LEU A 7 -13.47 24.63 23.34
CA LEU A 7 -13.44 23.88 22.08
C LEU A 7 -12.15 24.14 21.28
N ALA A 8 -11.65 25.37 21.27
CA ALA A 8 -10.37 25.71 20.61
C ALA A 8 -9.20 25.00 21.29
N ASN A 9 -9.21 24.90 22.63
CA ASN A 9 -8.18 24.17 23.39
C ASN A 9 -8.30 22.65 23.27
N LYS A 10 -9.44 22.13 22.79
CA LYS A 10 -9.63 20.72 22.44
C LYS A 10 -9.27 20.39 20.97
N ARG A 11 -8.93 21.40 20.17
CA ARG A 11 -8.40 21.12 18.83
C ARG A 11 -7.01 20.50 18.99
N PHE A 12 -6.95 19.20 18.79
CA PHE A 12 -5.67 18.49 18.68
C PHE A 12 -4.96 18.99 17.43
N VAL A 13 -4.18 20.01 17.56
CA VAL A 13 -3.24 20.48 16.53
C VAL A 13 -1.95 19.74 16.80
N LEU A 14 -1.60 18.77 15.94
CA LEU A 14 -0.27 18.20 15.98
C LEU A 14 0.74 19.31 15.68
N GLU A 15 1.59 19.63 16.64
CA GLU A 15 2.68 20.55 16.43
C GLU A 15 3.61 19.97 15.35
N SER A 16 4.01 20.82 14.41
CA SER A 16 4.96 20.43 13.38
C SER A 16 6.33 20.23 14.02
N SER A 17 6.85 19.02 13.96
CA SER A 17 8.16 18.63 14.52
C SER A 17 9.26 18.50 13.46
N GLY A 18 8.94 18.83 12.22
CA GLY A 18 9.83 18.71 11.07
C GLY A 18 10.51 20.03 10.70
N PHE A 19 10.90 20.14 9.45
CA PHE A 19 11.58 21.29 8.89
C PHE A 19 10.94 21.72 7.57
N ASP A 20 11.09 23.00 7.22
CA ASP A 20 10.59 23.54 5.95
C ASP A 20 11.77 23.71 4.99
N ILE A 21 11.50 23.50 3.70
CA ILE A 21 12.45 23.67 2.60
C ILE A 21 11.80 24.47 1.48
N ASP A 22 12.60 25.07 0.61
CA ASP A 22 12.05 25.64 -0.61
C ASP A 22 11.62 24.53 -1.60
N LYS A 23 10.57 24.79 -2.34
CA LYS A 23 10.03 23.85 -3.34
C LYS A 23 11.05 23.52 -4.43
N SER A 24 11.97 24.45 -4.73
CA SER A 24 13.04 24.29 -5.69
C SER A 24 14.13 23.29 -5.27
N GLU A 25 14.22 22.98 -3.96
CA GLU A 25 15.16 21.98 -3.42
C GLU A 25 14.66 20.54 -3.65
N LEU A 26 13.39 20.39 -4.01
CA LEU A 26 12.81 19.09 -4.35
C LEU A 26 13.14 18.68 -5.78
N ASN A 27 13.16 17.39 -6.02
CA ASN A 27 13.49 16.83 -7.33
C ASN A 27 12.62 17.43 -8.44
N PRO A 28 13.20 17.97 -9.51
CA PRO A 28 12.45 18.60 -10.59
C PRO A 28 11.52 17.66 -11.35
N MET A 29 11.77 16.34 -11.30
CA MET A 29 10.91 15.34 -11.93
C MET A 29 9.58 15.11 -11.19
N LEU A 30 9.45 15.61 -9.96
CA LEU A 30 8.17 15.57 -9.24
C LEU A 30 7.19 16.57 -9.84
N TYR A 31 5.93 16.17 -9.96
CA TYR A 31 4.84 17.09 -10.24
C TYR A 31 4.64 18.10 -9.11
N ASP A 32 4.05 19.23 -9.40
CA ASP A 32 3.87 20.30 -8.41
C ASP A 32 3.07 19.86 -7.19
N PHE A 33 1.97 19.09 -7.39
CA PHE A 33 1.21 18.55 -6.27
C PHE A 33 2.05 17.59 -5.39
N GLN A 34 2.93 16.79 -6.00
CA GLN A 34 3.83 15.90 -5.26
C GLN A 34 4.84 16.69 -4.44
N LYS A 35 5.41 17.76 -5.01
CA LYS A 35 6.32 18.64 -4.29
C LYS A 35 5.66 19.29 -3.09
N ASP A 36 4.43 19.78 -3.25
CA ASP A 36 3.70 20.43 -2.16
C ASP A 36 3.34 19.43 -1.05
N ILE A 37 2.95 18.20 -1.40
CA ILE A 37 2.70 17.12 -0.44
C ILE A 37 3.99 16.74 0.32
N VAL A 38 5.11 16.57 -0.39
CA VAL A 38 6.40 16.22 0.23
C VAL A 38 6.86 17.33 1.17
N ARG A 39 6.80 18.60 0.75
CA ARG A 39 7.14 19.75 1.58
C ARG A 39 6.27 19.81 2.84
N TRP A 40 4.95 19.61 2.68
CA TRP A 40 4.04 19.55 3.81
C TRP A 40 4.41 18.41 4.78
N ALA A 41 4.71 17.20 4.27
CA ALA A 41 5.09 16.06 5.09
C ALA A 41 6.43 16.27 5.82
N LEU A 42 7.41 16.93 5.18
CA LEU A 42 8.68 17.33 5.80
C LEU A 42 8.45 18.33 6.93
N LYS A 43 7.61 19.33 6.71
CA LYS A 43 7.26 20.32 7.73
C LYS A 43 6.53 19.69 8.92
N LYS A 44 5.68 18.71 8.68
CA LYS A 44 5.04 17.93 9.75
C LYS A 44 6.04 17.08 10.53
N GLY A 45 7.07 16.53 9.89
CA GLY A 45 8.04 15.61 10.46
C GLY A 45 7.50 14.19 10.62
N LYS A 46 6.23 14.05 11.03
CA LYS A 46 5.50 12.78 11.14
C LYS A 46 4.18 12.92 10.39
N ALA A 47 4.03 12.16 9.31
CA ALA A 47 2.91 12.35 8.38
C ALA A 47 2.46 11.06 7.72
N CYS A 48 1.24 11.08 7.19
CA CYS A 48 0.70 10.05 6.32
C CYS A 48 0.33 10.64 4.95
N ILE A 49 0.69 9.95 3.88
CA ILE A 49 0.29 10.25 2.50
C ILE A 49 -0.62 9.12 2.03
N PHE A 50 -1.91 9.39 2.01
CA PHE A 50 -2.94 8.50 1.49
C PHE A 50 -3.30 8.95 0.09
N ALA A 51 -2.51 8.48 -0.87
CA ALA A 51 -2.65 8.81 -2.28
C ALA A 51 -3.04 7.56 -3.06
N ASP A 52 -3.98 7.70 -3.98
CA ASP A 52 -4.47 6.59 -4.78
C ASP A 52 -3.37 5.96 -5.65
N CYS A 53 -3.68 4.82 -6.26
CA CYS A 53 -2.77 4.12 -7.16
C CYS A 53 -2.37 5.02 -8.34
N GLY A 54 -1.10 4.96 -8.75
CA GLY A 54 -0.60 5.76 -9.86
C GLY A 54 -0.20 7.20 -9.54
N LEU A 55 -0.52 7.75 -8.34
CA LEU A 55 -0.20 9.13 -7.98
C LEU A 55 1.27 9.38 -7.60
N GLY A 56 2.14 8.37 -7.74
CA GLY A 56 3.57 8.52 -7.52
C GLY A 56 3.97 8.56 -6.05
N LYS A 57 3.41 7.69 -5.22
CA LYS A 57 3.83 7.55 -3.81
C LYS A 57 5.33 7.27 -3.67
N THR A 58 5.87 6.37 -4.48
CA THR A 58 7.29 5.99 -4.41
C THR A 58 8.24 7.17 -4.63
N PRO A 59 8.13 8.00 -5.69
CA PRO A 59 8.98 9.18 -5.82
C PRO A 59 8.76 10.22 -4.69
N MET A 60 7.55 10.37 -4.15
CA MET A 60 7.33 11.23 -2.98
C MET A 60 8.06 10.71 -1.74
N GLN A 61 8.01 9.40 -1.47
CA GLN A 61 8.72 8.75 -0.37
C GLN A 61 10.23 8.91 -0.48
N LEU A 62 10.78 8.67 -1.68
CA LEU A 62 12.20 8.79 -1.96
C LEU A 62 12.69 10.24 -1.79
N SER A 63 11.92 11.21 -2.28
CA SER A 63 12.23 12.62 -2.13
C SER A 63 12.18 13.05 -0.66
N TRP A 64 11.16 12.62 0.08
CA TRP A 64 11.07 12.86 1.51
C TRP A 64 12.24 12.23 2.28
N ALA A 65 12.57 10.96 2.00
CA ALA A 65 13.67 10.26 2.65
C ALA A 65 15.02 10.92 2.35
N HIS A 66 15.24 11.37 1.12
CA HIS A 66 16.43 12.11 0.74
C HIS A 66 16.57 13.42 1.52
N GLN A 67 15.50 14.22 1.60
CA GLN A 67 15.53 15.49 2.34
C GLN A 67 15.72 15.29 3.84
N VAL A 68 15.15 14.27 4.44
CA VAL A 68 15.41 13.91 5.85
C VAL A 68 16.89 13.56 6.04
N HIS A 69 17.47 12.77 5.12
CA HIS A 69 18.90 12.47 5.15
C HIS A 69 19.76 13.74 5.03
N VAL A 70 19.49 14.60 4.06
CA VAL A 70 20.23 15.86 3.84
C VAL A 70 20.16 16.75 5.07
N HIS A 71 18.99 16.88 5.69
CA HIS A 71 18.78 17.72 6.86
C HIS A 71 19.45 17.19 8.13
N THR A 72 19.45 15.86 8.33
CA THR A 72 19.90 15.22 9.58
C THR A 72 21.30 14.62 9.51
N GLY A 73 21.83 14.36 8.32
CA GLY A 73 23.01 13.53 8.10
C GLY A 73 22.82 12.03 8.44
N GLY A 74 21.61 11.63 8.87
CA GLY A 74 21.35 10.30 9.39
C GLY A 74 20.81 9.31 8.35
N LYS A 75 20.61 8.07 8.78
CA LYS A 75 20.08 6.99 7.97
C LYS A 75 18.55 7.03 7.92
N VAL A 76 17.96 6.79 6.76
CA VAL A 76 16.52 6.62 6.60
C VAL A 76 16.23 5.20 6.14
N LEU A 77 15.26 4.54 6.78
CA LEU A 77 14.81 3.19 6.45
C LEU A 77 13.46 3.25 5.72
N ILE A 78 13.38 2.65 4.55
CA ILE A 78 12.12 2.42 3.83
C ILE A 78 11.74 0.96 3.99
N LEU A 79 10.61 0.69 4.61
CA LEU A 79 10.00 -0.63 4.69
C LEU A 79 9.01 -0.80 3.54
N ALA A 80 9.25 -1.76 2.67
CA ALA A 80 8.42 -2.04 1.51
C ALA A 80 7.97 -3.52 1.49
N PRO A 81 6.88 -3.88 0.78
CA PRO A 81 6.58 -5.27 0.50
C PRO A 81 7.75 -5.97 -0.22
N LEU A 82 7.91 -7.28 0.00
CA LEU A 82 9.07 -8.06 -0.49
C LEU A 82 9.37 -7.83 -1.99
N ALA A 83 8.33 -7.86 -2.80
CA ALA A 83 8.46 -7.72 -4.25
C ALA A 83 8.77 -6.30 -4.74
N VAL A 84 8.65 -5.29 -3.87
CA VAL A 84 8.71 -3.86 -4.22
C VAL A 84 10.08 -3.25 -3.95
N ALA A 85 10.90 -3.84 -3.09
CA ALA A 85 12.17 -3.26 -2.67
C ALA A 85 13.13 -2.96 -3.85
N ASP A 86 13.27 -3.89 -4.79
CA ASP A 86 14.10 -3.69 -5.98
C ASP A 86 13.51 -2.67 -6.97
N GLN A 87 12.19 -2.62 -7.06
CA GLN A 87 11.49 -1.59 -7.85
C GLN A 87 11.71 -0.20 -7.25
N THR A 88 11.59 -0.06 -5.93
CA THR A 88 11.86 1.20 -5.22
C THR A 88 13.29 1.67 -5.42
N LYS A 89 14.27 0.75 -5.41
CA LYS A 89 15.67 1.08 -5.73
C LYS A 89 15.83 1.64 -7.14
N ARG A 90 15.19 1.04 -8.15
CA ARG A 90 15.25 1.54 -9.53
C ARG A 90 14.58 2.89 -9.70
N GLU A 91 13.45 3.09 -9.03
CA GLU A 91 12.84 4.42 -9.00
C GLU A 91 13.80 5.44 -8.35
N ALA A 92 14.51 5.07 -7.29
CA ALA A 92 15.53 5.94 -6.70
C ALA A 92 16.62 6.31 -7.71
N GLU A 93 17.16 5.34 -8.43
CA GLU A 93 18.16 5.55 -9.49
C GLU A 93 17.64 6.47 -10.60
N LYS A 94 16.39 6.25 -11.05
CA LYS A 94 15.72 7.09 -12.07
C LYS A 94 15.59 8.56 -11.60
N PHE A 95 15.29 8.77 -10.33
CA PHE A 95 15.18 10.11 -9.74
C PHE A 95 16.54 10.67 -9.27
N GLY A 96 17.66 9.98 -9.52
CA GLY A 96 19.00 10.42 -9.14
C GLY A 96 19.31 10.30 -7.64
N TYR A 97 18.55 9.51 -6.90
CA TYR A 97 18.80 9.24 -5.49
C TYR A 97 19.67 8.00 -5.30
N VAL A 98 20.57 8.05 -4.32
CA VAL A 98 21.34 6.89 -3.88
C VAL A 98 20.54 6.14 -2.83
N ALA A 99 20.14 4.91 -3.15
CA ALA A 99 19.41 4.02 -2.24
C ALA A 99 19.97 2.59 -2.32
N LYS A 100 20.01 1.91 -1.19
CA LYS A 100 20.51 0.54 -1.11
C LYS A 100 19.48 -0.41 -0.53
N VAL A 101 19.26 -1.54 -1.19
CA VAL A 101 18.49 -2.66 -0.62
C VAL A 101 19.39 -3.38 0.36
N VAL A 102 18.91 -3.55 1.59
CA VAL A 102 19.66 -4.12 2.72
C VAL A 102 18.87 -5.24 3.39
N GLU A 103 19.59 -6.24 3.89
CA GLU A 103 18.99 -7.40 4.55
C GLU A 103 19.21 -7.39 6.06
N GLU A 104 20.19 -6.62 6.53
CA GLU A 104 20.55 -6.50 7.94
C GLU A 104 21.25 -5.17 8.22
N GLN A 105 21.38 -4.83 9.51
CA GLN A 105 21.93 -3.57 9.99
C GLN A 105 23.34 -3.28 9.46
N SER A 106 24.21 -4.30 9.38
CA SER A 106 25.61 -4.16 8.95
C SER A 106 25.78 -3.66 7.51
N GLN A 107 24.75 -3.83 6.70
CA GLN A 107 24.72 -3.42 5.29
C GLN A 107 24.25 -1.98 5.08
N CYS A 108 23.70 -1.34 6.11
CA CYS A 108 23.16 0.01 6.00
C CYS A 108 24.22 1.03 5.62
N ILE A 109 23.81 1.98 4.76
CA ILE A 109 24.59 3.13 4.35
C ILE A 109 24.05 4.41 5.02
N ASP A 110 24.85 5.46 5.10
CA ASP A 110 24.36 6.80 5.39
C ASP A 110 23.54 7.28 4.19
N GLY A 111 22.24 7.49 4.41
CA GLY A 111 21.27 7.77 3.34
C GLY A 111 20.07 6.85 3.36
N ILE A 112 19.55 6.51 2.18
CA ILE A 112 18.32 5.75 2.01
C ILE A 112 18.64 4.24 2.00
N ASN A 113 18.04 3.51 2.94
CA ASN A 113 18.12 2.07 3.04
C ASN A 113 16.72 1.48 2.82
N ILE A 114 16.60 0.44 1.98
CA ILE A 114 15.34 -0.19 1.62
C ILE A 114 15.38 -1.63 2.11
N THR A 115 14.35 -2.07 2.80
CA THR A 115 14.20 -3.47 3.22
C THR A 115 12.73 -3.89 3.20
N ASN A 116 12.45 -5.17 3.40
CA ASN A 116 11.08 -5.65 3.51
C ASN A 116 10.65 -5.82 4.98
N TYR A 117 9.33 -5.89 5.17
CA TYR A 117 8.72 -5.99 6.50
C TYR A 117 9.13 -7.25 7.26
N GLU A 118 9.43 -8.35 6.55
CA GLU A 118 9.80 -9.64 7.12
C GLU A 118 11.18 -9.63 7.75
N LYS A 119 12.03 -8.66 7.37
CA LYS A 119 13.41 -8.50 7.88
C LYS A 119 13.53 -7.45 8.98
N LEU A 120 12.41 -6.88 9.43
CA LEU A 120 12.39 -5.77 10.39
C LEU A 120 13.21 -6.03 11.67
N ASP A 121 13.17 -7.25 12.19
CA ASP A 121 13.86 -7.64 13.42
C ASP A 121 15.39 -7.61 13.32
N ARG A 122 15.95 -7.44 12.12
CA ARG A 122 17.39 -7.37 11.86
C ARG A 122 17.96 -5.94 11.95
N PHE A 123 17.09 -4.97 12.29
CA PHE A 123 17.45 -3.55 12.30
C PHE A 123 17.25 -2.92 13.67
N ILE A 124 18.20 -2.07 14.05
CA ILE A 124 18.18 -1.31 15.30
C ILE A 124 17.54 0.05 15.02
N ALA A 125 16.31 0.24 15.48
CA ALA A 125 15.49 1.41 15.15
C ALA A 125 16.15 2.75 15.53
N ASN A 126 16.84 2.81 16.67
CA ASN A 126 17.48 4.03 17.16
C ASN A 126 18.69 4.50 16.32
N GLU A 127 19.14 3.71 15.36
CA GLU A 127 20.18 4.11 14.41
C GLU A 127 19.62 4.85 13.18
N PHE A 128 18.30 4.97 13.08
CA PHE A 128 17.63 5.68 11.98
C PHE A 128 17.04 6.99 12.46
N THR A 129 17.22 8.03 11.66
CA THR A 129 16.59 9.35 11.86
C THR A 129 15.25 9.44 11.19
N GLY A 130 14.97 8.60 10.19
CA GLY A 130 13.70 8.55 9.49
C GLY A 130 13.26 7.13 9.15
N ILE A 131 11.93 6.92 9.16
CA ILE A 131 11.31 5.67 8.71
C ILE A 131 10.16 5.98 7.76
N VAL A 132 10.11 5.22 6.66
CA VAL A 132 9.02 5.25 5.68
C VAL A 132 8.36 3.89 5.64
N LEU A 133 7.04 3.86 5.69
CA LEU A 133 6.24 2.66 5.44
C LEU A 133 5.62 2.75 4.04
N ASP A 134 6.16 2.00 3.10
CA ASP A 134 5.54 1.80 1.80
C ASP A 134 4.46 0.73 1.92
N GLU A 135 3.27 1.00 1.40
CA GLU A 135 2.07 0.20 1.61
C GLU A 135 1.72 0.02 3.10
N SER A 136 1.58 1.15 3.81
CA SER A 136 1.31 1.19 5.26
C SER A 136 -0.02 0.56 5.69
N SER A 137 -0.84 0.08 4.74
CA SER A 137 -2.00 -0.78 5.02
C SER A 137 -1.67 -2.05 5.82
N ILE A 138 -0.39 -2.43 5.89
CA ILE A 138 0.09 -3.49 6.78
C ILE A 138 -0.23 -3.21 8.26
N LEU A 139 -0.40 -1.96 8.63
CA LEU A 139 -0.79 -1.55 9.99
C LEU A 139 -2.26 -1.89 10.33
N LYS A 140 -3.10 -2.29 9.36
CA LYS A 140 -4.54 -2.56 9.57
C LYS A 140 -4.83 -3.57 10.67
N SER A 141 -4.01 -4.59 10.84
CA SER A 141 -4.20 -5.60 11.86
C SER A 141 -3.77 -5.10 13.22
N TYR A 142 -4.73 -4.83 14.11
CA TYR A 142 -4.45 -4.34 15.46
C TYR A 142 -3.59 -5.30 16.29
N SER A 143 -3.81 -6.60 16.19
CA SER A 143 -3.06 -7.64 16.91
C SER A 143 -1.85 -8.16 16.14
N GLY A 144 -1.55 -7.57 14.98
CA GLY A 144 -0.46 -8.03 14.11
C GLY A 144 0.91 -7.83 14.74
N LYS A 145 1.73 -8.88 14.77
CA LYS A 145 3.11 -8.81 15.28
C LYS A 145 3.94 -7.73 14.60
N VAL A 146 3.82 -7.62 13.28
CA VAL A 146 4.54 -6.62 12.47
C VAL A 146 4.11 -5.19 12.86
N ARG A 147 2.81 -4.93 12.96
CA ARG A 147 2.28 -3.63 13.41
C ARG A 147 2.84 -3.25 14.76
N THR A 148 2.78 -4.16 15.74
CA THR A 148 3.26 -3.91 17.10
C THR A 148 4.77 -3.64 17.12
N ALA A 149 5.56 -4.42 16.37
CA ALA A 149 6.99 -4.21 16.25
C ALA A 149 7.33 -2.84 15.63
N ILE A 150 6.63 -2.43 14.55
CA ILE A 150 6.85 -1.14 13.92
C ILE A 150 6.57 0.00 14.90
N ILE A 151 5.40 0.01 15.53
CA ILE A 151 5.00 1.11 16.42
C ILE A 151 5.90 1.19 17.64
N HIS A 152 6.21 0.06 18.26
CA HIS A 152 7.02 0.03 19.47
C HIS A 152 8.49 0.33 19.20
N ASN A 153 9.13 -0.36 18.24
CA ASN A 153 10.57 -0.22 18.02
C ASN A 153 10.93 1.15 17.45
N PHE A 154 10.08 1.69 16.55
CA PHE A 154 10.31 2.99 15.92
C PHE A 154 9.59 4.16 16.61
N HIS A 155 9.15 3.97 17.86
CA HIS A 155 8.44 5.02 18.60
C HIS A 155 9.24 6.34 18.67
N ASN A 156 10.54 6.25 18.94
CA ASN A 156 11.43 7.39 19.16
C ASN A 156 12.06 7.95 17.88
N VAL A 157 11.83 7.34 16.71
CA VAL A 157 12.36 7.88 15.45
C VAL A 157 11.70 9.23 15.16
N PRO A 158 12.50 10.30 14.94
CA PRO A 158 11.95 11.65 14.84
C PRO A 158 11.13 11.91 13.59
N TYR A 159 11.53 11.35 12.44
CA TYR A 159 10.84 11.54 11.17
C TYR A 159 10.13 10.26 10.72
N LYS A 160 8.83 10.36 10.48
CA LYS A 160 8.00 9.21 10.11
C LYS A 160 7.09 9.53 8.93
N LEU A 161 7.06 8.64 7.96
CA LEU A 161 6.16 8.74 6.83
C LEU A 161 5.45 7.41 6.60
N ALA A 162 4.12 7.43 6.50
CA ALA A 162 3.32 6.27 6.12
C ALA A 162 2.59 6.55 4.80
N CYS A 163 2.72 5.66 3.83
CA CYS A 163 2.11 5.82 2.51
C CYS A 163 1.28 4.61 2.12
N THR A 164 0.06 4.82 1.65
CA THR A 164 -0.80 3.78 1.09
C THR A 164 -1.94 4.38 0.27
N ALA A 165 -2.51 3.60 -0.64
CA ALA A 165 -3.77 3.95 -1.31
C ALA A 165 -4.99 3.55 -0.45
N THR A 166 -4.84 2.57 0.45
CA THR A 166 -5.94 1.97 1.22
C THR A 166 -5.66 2.04 2.72
N PRO A 167 -5.75 3.23 3.36
CA PRO A 167 -5.38 3.38 4.76
C PRO A 167 -6.34 2.69 5.74
N ALA A 168 -7.59 2.50 5.34
CA ALA A 168 -8.64 1.88 6.14
C ALA A 168 -9.53 0.98 5.26
N PRO A 169 -8.99 -0.16 4.76
CA PRO A 169 -9.69 -0.98 3.77
C PRO A 169 -10.96 -1.64 4.31
N ASN A 170 -11.10 -1.82 5.61
CA ASN A 170 -12.27 -2.46 6.21
C ASN A 170 -13.10 -1.52 7.08
N ASP A 171 -12.46 -0.68 7.89
CA ASP A 171 -13.13 0.20 8.84
C ASP A 171 -12.25 1.41 9.20
N TYR A 172 -12.85 2.58 9.42
CA TYR A 172 -12.15 3.81 9.81
C TYR A 172 -11.38 3.70 11.13
N MET A 173 -11.70 2.76 12.00
CA MET A 173 -10.92 2.51 13.21
C MET A 173 -9.48 2.05 12.93
N GLU A 174 -9.18 1.56 11.73
CA GLU A 174 -7.82 1.19 11.30
C GLU A 174 -6.90 2.41 11.20
N LEU A 175 -7.45 3.61 10.96
CA LEU A 175 -6.71 4.88 10.93
C LEU A 175 -6.04 5.21 12.27
N GLY A 176 -6.55 4.67 13.38
CA GLY A 176 -5.92 4.78 14.69
C GLY A 176 -4.52 4.17 14.75
N ASN A 177 -4.23 3.16 13.94
CA ASN A 177 -2.90 2.57 13.88
C ASN A 177 -1.89 3.51 13.19
N HIS A 178 -2.32 4.27 12.19
CA HIS A 178 -1.50 5.31 11.54
C HIS A 178 -1.24 6.48 12.49
N SER A 179 -2.28 6.90 13.23
CA SER A 179 -2.15 7.91 14.29
C SER A 179 -1.13 7.50 15.36
N GLU A 180 -1.21 6.25 15.81
CA GLU A 180 -0.30 5.71 16.82
C GLU A 180 1.13 5.58 16.29
N PHE A 181 1.32 5.17 15.03
CA PHE A 181 2.62 5.17 14.36
C PHE A 181 3.23 6.58 14.30
N CYS A 182 2.45 7.59 13.94
CA CYS A 182 2.89 8.98 13.91
C CYS A 182 3.06 9.58 15.32
N GLY A 183 2.60 8.90 16.37
CA GLY A 183 2.67 9.40 17.76
C GLY A 183 1.72 10.57 18.02
N VAL A 184 0.61 10.66 17.28
CA VAL A 184 -0.41 11.69 17.43
C VAL A 184 -1.33 11.36 18.59
N MET A 185 -1.88 10.14 18.56
CA MET A 185 -2.85 9.63 19.52
C MET A 185 -2.86 8.10 19.45
N THR A 186 -3.00 7.43 20.57
CA THR A 186 -3.16 5.97 20.57
C THR A 186 -4.49 5.58 19.93
N ARG A 187 -4.56 4.39 19.36
CA ARG A 187 -5.82 3.89 18.83
C ARG A 187 -6.94 3.85 19.88
N ALA A 188 -6.62 3.52 21.11
CA ALA A 188 -7.61 3.47 22.20
C ALA A 188 -8.19 4.86 22.50
N GLU A 189 -7.36 5.90 22.56
CA GLU A 189 -7.80 7.29 22.73
C GLU A 189 -8.67 7.75 21.56
N MET A 190 -8.28 7.46 20.33
CA MET A 190 -9.06 7.77 19.12
C MET A 190 -10.45 7.12 19.17
N LEU A 191 -10.51 5.83 19.51
CA LEU A 191 -11.79 5.11 19.63
C LEU A 191 -12.68 5.72 20.72
N SER A 192 -12.13 6.01 21.88
CA SER A 192 -12.87 6.65 22.98
C SER A 192 -13.44 8.01 22.58
N MET A 193 -12.67 8.79 21.84
CA MET A 193 -13.03 10.15 21.45
C MET A 193 -14.08 10.16 20.34
N PHE A 194 -13.85 9.45 19.26
CA PHE A 194 -14.62 9.60 18.02
C PHE A 194 -15.62 8.47 17.76
N PHE A 195 -15.48 7.32 18.41
CA PHE A 195 -16.29 6.13 18.12
C PHE A 195 -17.17 5.73 19.29
N VAL A 196 -18.19 4.94 19.00
CA VAL A 196 -19.09 4.32 19.97
C VAL A 196 -19.26 2.86 19.57
N HIS A 197 -19.44 1.99 20.56
CA HIS A 197 -19.80 0.59 20.30
C HIS A 197 -21.16 0.52 19.61
N ASP A 198 -21.26 -0.30 18.59
CA ASP A 198 -22.54 -0.59 17.97
C ASP A 198 -23.38 -1.45 18.92
N GLY A 199 -24.60 -1.01 19.22
CA GLY A 199 -25.40 -1.46 20.36
C GLY A 199 -25.77 -2.95 20.44
N GLY A 200 -25.30 -3.80 19.52
CA GLY A 200 -25.51 -5.26 19.51
C GLY A 200 -24.24 -6.10 19.62
N GLU A 201 -23.08 -5.57 19.23
CA GLU A 201 -21.81 -6.30 19.26
C GLU A 201 -20.69 -5.41 19.79
N THR A 202 -20.11 -5.78 20.93
CA THR A 202 -19.01 -5.03 21.57
C THR A 202 -17.71 -4.99 20.74
N SER A 203 -17.62 -5.80 19.68
CA SER A 203 -16.49 -5.81 18.75
C SER A 203 -16.60 -4.79 17.62
N LYS A 204 -17.80 -4.28 17.35
CA LYS A 204 -18.06 -3.33 16.26
C LYS A 204 -18.08 -1.90 16.79
N TRP A 205 -17.31 -1.04 16.14
CA TRP A 205 -17.23 0.37 16.45
C TRP A 205 -17.83 1.18 15.30
N ARG A 206 -18.56 2.22 15.63
CA ARG A 206 -19.16 3.15 14.68
C ARG A 206 -18.71 4.58 15.02
N LEU A 207 -18.33 5.35 14.01
CA LEU A 207 -18.04 6.76 14.15
C LEU A 207 -19.28 7.50 14.66
N LYS A 208 -19.13 8.34 15.70
CA LYS A 208 -20.20 9.16 16.23
C LYS A 208 -20.59 10.22 15.20
N GLY A 209 -21.86 10.32 14.81
CA GLY A 209 -22.30 11.26 13.79
C GLY A 209 -21.94 12.71 14.08
N HIS A 210 -22.05 13.15 15.34
CA HIS A 210 -21.66 14.50 15.76
C HIS A 210 -20.14 14.72 15.82
N ALA A 211 -19.34 13.69 15.74
CA ALA A 211 -17.87 13.76 15.76
C ALA A 211 -17.23 13.61 14.38
N GLU A 212 -18.02 13.38 13.33
CA GLU A 212 -17.51 13.07 12.00
C GLU A 212 -16.64 14.19 11.43
N ASP A 213 -17.12 15.42 11.41
CA ASP A 213 -16.35 16.57 10.93
C ASP A 213 -15.07 16.79 11.74
N VAL A 214 -15.15 16.64 13.05
CA VAL A 214 -14.00 16.82 13.94
C VAL A 214 -12.98 15.70 13.74
N PHE A 215 -13.43 14.48 13.48
CA PHE A 215 -12.58 13.34 13.16
C PHE A 215 -11.79 13.58 11.86
N TRP A 216 -12.44 14.03 10.79
CA TRP A 216 -11.77 14.33 9.53
C TRP A 216 -10.82 15.53 9.65
N GLN A 217 -11.19 16.57 10.39
CA GLN A 217 -10.30 17.70 10.69
C GLN A 217 -9.07 17.26 11.48
N TRP A 218 -9.26 16.41 12.50
CA TRP A 218 -8.16 15.83 13.27
C TRP A 218 -7.23 15.01 12.35
N LEU A 219 -7.78 14.15 11.51
CA LEU A 219 -7.02 13.31 10.60
C LEU A 219 -6.19 14.16 9.62
N ALA A 220 -6.74 15.25 9.11
CA ALA A 220 -6.06 16.21 8.23
C ALA A 220 -4.87 16.93 8.91
N THR A 221 -4.73 16.87 10.23
CA THR A 221 -3.58 17.47 10.92
C THR A 221 -2.27 16.73 10.67
N PHE A 222 -2.31 15.44 10.38
CA PHE A 222 -1.14 14.59 10.13
C PHE A 222 -1.23 13.73 8.87
N SER A 223 -2.33 13.80 8.12
CA SER A 223 -2.49 13.03 6.88
C SER A 223 -3.03 13.89 5.75
N VAL A 224 -2.69 13.50 4.52
CA VAL A 224 -3.25 14.05 3.28
C VAL A 224 -3.89 12.91 2.50
N PHE A 225 -5.09 13.17 1.96
CA PHE A 225 -5.84 12.24 1.11
C PHE A 225 -5.91 12.80 -0.30
N VAL A 226 -5.47 12.04 -1.29
CA VAL A 226 -5.51 12.42 -2.70
C VAL A 226 -5.95 11.23 -3.54
N ASP A 227 -7.09 11.35 -4.15
CA ASP A 227 -7.63 10.43 -5.15
C ASP A 227 -7.32 10.89 -6.58
N ASN A 228 -7.42 12.20 -6.81
CA ASN A 228 -7.08 12.85 -8.06
C ASN A 228 -6.47 14.24 -7.78
N PRO A 229 -5.32 14.59 -8.36
CA PRO A 229 -4.70 15.91 -8.17
C PRO A 229 -5.60 17.08 -8.55
N ASN A 230 -6.51 16.88 -9.51
CA ASN A 230 -7.47 17.93 -9.89
C ASN A 230 -8.41 18.31 -8.73
N ASN A 231 -8.74 17.37 -7.82
CA ASN A 231 -9.61 17.62 -6.67
C ASN A 231 -8.96 18.49 -5.60
N ILE A 232 -7.63 18.62 -5.65
CA ILE A 232 -6.85 19.47 -4.73
C ILE A 232 -6.27 20.70 -5.43
N GLY A 233 -6.82 21.06 -6.60
CA GLY A 233 -6.53 22.33 -7.29
C GLY A 233 -5.35 22.30 -8.27
N TYR A 234 -4.87 21.13 -8.67
CA TYR A 234 -3.83 20.99 -9.69
C TYR A 234 -4.43 20.50 -11.00
N ASP A 235 -4.16 21.21 -12.09
CA ASP A 235 -4.56 20.78 -13.43
C ASP A 235 -3.50 19.81 -13.99
N VAL A 236 -3.78 18.51 -13.87
CA VAL A 236 -2.88 17.45 -14.36
C VAL A 236 -3.67 16.46 -15.22
N SER A 237 -3.71 16.73 -16.50
CA SER A 237 -4.49 15.94 -17.49
C SER A 237 -4.07 14.46 -17.57
N GLY A 238 -2.81 14.14 -17.25
CA GLY A 238 -2.28 12.76 -17.27
C GLY A 238 -2.88 11.81 -16.22
N TYR A 239 -3.65 12.32 -15.26
CA TYR A 239 -4.31 11.52 -14.23
C TYR A 239 -5.78 11.24 -14.51
N ASN A 240 -6.31 11.68 -15.62
CA ASN A 240 -7.65 11.31 -16.10
C ASN A 240 -7.56 9.93 -16.76
N LEU A 241 -7.72 8.88 -15.97
CA LEU A 241 -7.68 7.51 -16.46
C LEU A 241 -8.95 7.18 -17.27
N PRO A 242 -8.84 6.36 -18.32
CA PRO A 242 -10.01 5.84 -19.01
C PRO A 242 -10.83 4.94 -18.06
N PRO A 243 -12.15 4.79 -18.31
CA PRO A 243 -12.99 3.92 -17.51
C PRO A 243 -12.52 2.46 -17.61
N ILE A 244 -12.60 1.74 -16.49
CA ILE A 244 -12.32 0.30 -16.46
C ILE A 244 -13.43 -0.44 -17.22
N ASN A 245 -13.05 -1.29 -18.17
CA ASN A 245 -13.98 -2.18 -18.86
C ASN A 245 -13.99 -3.55 -18.17
N ILE A 246 -15.02 -3.79 -17.35
CA ILE A 246 -15.19 -5.07 -16.63
C ILE A 246 -16.14 -5.95 -17.45
N LYS A 247 -15.65 -7.13 -17.82
CA LYS A 247 -16.43 -8.16 -18.49
C LYS A 247 -16.57 -9.37 -17.58
N GLU A 248 -17.79 -9.67 -17.17
CA GLU A 248 -18.11 -10.88 -16.44
C GLU A 248 -18.33 -12.03 -17.45
N ILE A 249 -17.68 -13.16 -17.21
CA ILE A 249 -17.83 -14.39 -18.01
C ILE A 249 -18.33 -15.48 -17.07
N VAL A 250 -19.56 -15.87 -17.28
CA VAL A 250 -20.19 -16.94 -16.51
C VAL A 250 -19.79 -18.27 -17.14
N VAL A 251 -19.24 -19.16 -16.33
CA VAL A 251 -18.96 -20.54 -16.70
C VAL A 251 -20.02 -21.43 -16.08
N ASP A 252 -20.74 -22.17 -16.90
CA ASP A 252 -21.83 -23.01 -16.44
C ASP A 252 -21.33 -24.10 -15.47
N GLY A 253 -21.92 -24.14 -14.28
CA GLY A 253 -21.69 -25.21 -13.31
C GLY A 253 -22.44 -26.46 -13.66
N LYS A 254 -22.02 -27.59 -13.11
CA LYS A 254 -22.68 -28.91 -13.36
C LYS A 254 -24.10 -28.99 -12.82
N GLU A 255 -24.47 -28.14 -11.83
CA GLU A 255 -25.83 -28.10 -11.28
C GLU A 255 -26.25 -26.65 -10.99
N PRO A 256 -27.53 -26.28 -11.26
CA PRO A 256 -28.05 -24.97 -10.94
C PRO A 256 -28.17 -24.79 -9.41
N VAL A 257 -27.60 -23.71 -8.90
CA VAL A 257 -27.67 -23.36 -7.48
C VAL A 257 -29.00 -22.66 -7.22
N THR A 258 -29.91 -23.34 -6.52
CA THR A 258 -31.24 -22.82 -6.19
C THR A 258 -31.33 -22.22 -4.78
N GLU A 259 -30.35 -22.47 -3.90
CA GLU A 259 -30.33 -22.00 -2.51
C GLU A 259 -28.98 -21.37 -2.12
N LYS A 260 -28.95 -20.69 -0.98
CA LYS A 260 -27.70 -20.13 -0.43
C LYS A 260 -26.76 -21.26 -0.01
N LEU A 261 -25.66 -21.42 -0.72
CA LEU A 261 -24.61 -22.39 -0.43
C LEU A 261 -23.92 -22.12 0.90
N THR A 262 -23.68 -23.17 1.67
CA THR A 262 -22.76 -23.18 2.81
C THR A 262 -21.32 -22.92 2.36
N LEU A 263 -20.42 -22.58 3.30
CA LEU A 263 -19.00 -22.41 2.98
C LEU A 263 -18.35 -23.65 2.38
N THR A 264 -18.78 -24.84 2.80
CA THR A 264 -18.27 -26.12 2.29
C THR A 264 -18.73 -26.35 0.84
N GLU A 265 -20.00 -26.12 0.56
CA GLU A 265 -20.56 -26.23 -0.80
C GLU A 265 -19.94 -25.23 -1.76
N ARG A 266 -19.71 -23.98 -1.34
CA ARG A 266 -18.98 -22.99 -2.14
C ARG A 266 -17.56 -23.44 -2.48
N ARG A 267 -16.84 -24.03 -1.50
CA ARG A 267 -15.50 -24.58 -1.75
C ARG A 267 -15.54 -25.74 -2.72
N GLN A 268 -16.54 -26.61 -2.62
CA GLN A 268 -16.71 -27.75 -3.54
C GLN A 268 -17.03 -27.25 -4.95
N ALA A 269 -18.00 -26.34 -5.12
CA ALA A 269 -18.36 -25.76 -6.40
C ALA A 269 -17.16 -25.07 -7.11
N ARG A 270 -16.29 -24.42 -6.33
CA ARG A 270 -15.04 -23.84 -6.86
C ARG A 270 -14.08 -24.90 -7.39
N LYS A 271 -13.97 -26.04 -6.73
CA LYS A 271 -13.14 -27.16 -7.19
C LYS A 271 -13.73 -27.79 -8.43
N ASP A 272 -15.04 -28.01 -8.46
CA ASP A 272 -15.74 -28.68 -9.55
C ASP A 272 -15.71 -27.87 -10.85
N SER A 273 -15.74 -26.52 -10.76
CA SER A 273 -15.65 -25.60 -11.90
C SER A 273 -14.22 -25.19 -12.27
N LEU A 274 -13.20 -25.72 -11.58
CA LEU A 274 -11.81 -25.25 -11.75
C LEU A 274 -11.32 -25.40 -13.19
N ILE A 275 -11.50 -26.58 -13.77
CA ILE A 275 -11.02 -26.90 -15.12
C ILE A 275 -11.68 -25.97 -16.14
N ASP A 276 -13.00 -25.83 -16.06
CA ASP A 276 -13.78 -25.04 -17.02
C ASP A 276 -13.40 -23.57 -16.95
N ARG A 277 -13.27 -23.01 -15.74
CA ARG A 277 -12.81 -21.62 -15.54
C ARG A 277 -11.39 -21.38 -16.05
N CYS A 278 -10.46 -22.31 -15.77
CA CYS A 278 -9.09 -22.21 -16.26
C CYS A 278 -9.01 -22.33 -17.78
N THR A 279 -9.84 -23.18 -18.40
CA THR A 279 -9.89 -23.33 -19.85
C THR A 279 -10.36 -22.05 -20.54
N VAL A 280 -11.47 -21.47 -20.08
CA VAL A 280 -11.99 -20.20 -20.63
C VAL A 280 -10.98 -19.06 -20.45
N ALA A 281 -10.31 -18.97 -19.30
CA ALA A 281 -9.28 -17.98 -19.07
C ALA A 281 -8.07 -18.18 -20.01
N ALA A 282 -7.64 -19.42 -20.21
CA ALA A 282 -6.54 -19.75 -21.10
C ALA A 282 -6.86 -19.47 -22.58
N GLU A 283 -8.08 -19.76 -23.02
CA GLU A 283 -8.54 -19.44 -24.38
C GLU A 283 -8.47 -17.94 -24.66
N LEU A 284 -8.92 -17.10 -23.71
CA LEU A 284 -8.83 -15.66 -23.83
C LEU A 284 -7.38 -15.19 -23.96
N VAL A 285 -6.50 -15.66 -23.08
CA VAL A 285 -5.07 -15.27 -23.11
C VAL A 285 -4.39 -15.75 -24.38
N ASN A 286 -4.65 -16.99 -24.80
CA ASN A 286 -4.02 -17.58 -25.98
C ASN A 286 -4.54 -16.98 -27.30
N SER A 287 -5.73 -16.37 -27.31
CA SER A 287 -6.30 -15.71 -28.50
C SER A 287 -5.72 -14.33 -28.79
N SER A 288 -4.89 -13.78 -27.90
CA SER A 288 -4.30 -12.44 -28.01
C SER A 288 -2.78 -12.50 -27.89
N ASP A 289 -2.09 -11.58 -28.55
CA ASP A 289 -0.65 -11.37 -28.38
C ASP A 289 -0.32 -10.34 -27.29
N ASP A 290 -1.33 -9.76 -26.67
CA ASP A 290 -1.18 -8.81 -25.59
C ASP A 290 -0.60 -9.43 -24.32
N GLN A 291 -0.13 -8.56 -23.43
CA GLN A 291 0.31 -8.96 -22.11
C GLN A 291 -0.88 -9.15 -21.15
N TRP A 292 -0.85 -10.22 -20.37
CA TRP A 292 -1.94 -10.59 -19.46
C TRP A 292 -1.47 -10.87 -18.05
N LEU A 293 -2.25 -10.40 -17.08
CA LEU A 293 -2.10 -10.75 -15.67
C LEU A 293 -3.29 -11.64 -15.25
N VAL A 294 -2.99 -12.86 -14.82
CA VAL A 294 -4.02 -13.83 -14.42
C VAL A 294 -3.93 -14.09 -12.93
N TRP A 295 -4.94 -13.67 -12.21
CA TRP A 295 -5.09 -13.88 -10.78
C TRP A 295 -5.82 -15.20 -10.49
N CYS A 296 -5.24 -16.01 -9.62
CA CYS A 296 -5.83 -17.24 -9.09
C CYS A 296 -5.85 -17.19 -7.55
N ASP A 297 -6.68 -18.04 -6.94
CA ASP A 297 -6.73 -18.19 -5.49
C ASP A 297 -6.16 -19.54 -5.03
N LEU A 298 -6.48 -20.63 -5.73
CA LEU A 298 -6.01 -21.98 -5.42
C LEU A 298 -4.69 -22.28 -6.12
N ASN A 299 -3.87 -23.16 -5.51
CA ASN A 299 -2.66 -23.67 -6.18
C ASN A 299 -2.99 -24.49 -7.43
N ASP A 300 -4.05 -25.30 -7.35
CA ASP A 300 -4.50 -26.12 -8.49
C ASP A 300 -4.96 -25.25 -9.68
N GLU A 301 -5.57 -24.07 -9.41
CA GLU A 301 -5.88 -23.08 -10.46
C GLU A 301 -4.60 -22.53 -11.08
N SER A 302 -3.60 -22.20 -10.27
CA SER A 302 -2.32 -21.66 -10.71
C SER A 302 -1.60 -22.65 -11.64
N HIS A 303 -1.47 -23.90 -11.22
CA HIS A 303 -0.86 -24.96 -12.02
C HIS A 303 -1.63 -25.22 -13.32
N LYS A 304 -2.97 -25.30 -13.25
CA LYS A 304 -3.78 -25.57 -14.43
C LYS A 304 -3.72 -24.43 -15.45
N LEU A 305 -3.74 -23.18 -14.99
CA LEU A 305 -3.56 -22.03 -15.86
C LEU A 305 -2.18 -22.04 -16.53
N HIS A 306 -1.12 -22.33 -15.78
CA HIS A 306 0.24 -22.42 -16.33
C HIS A 306 0.38 -23.54 -17.36
N GLU A 307 -0.31 -24.67 -17.17
CA GLU A 307 -0.35 -25.78 -18.15
C GLU A 307 -1.06 -25.38 -19.44
N LEU A 308 -2.18 -24.64 -19.34
CA LEU A 308 -3.05 -24.32 -20.48
C LEU A 308 -2.64 -23.04 -21.24
N ILE A 309 -1.95 -22.10 -20.59
CA ILE A 309 -1.56 -20.83 -21.18
C ILE A 309 -0.16 -20.91 -21.79
N ASN A 310 -0.07 -20.68 -23.09
CA ASN A 310 1.20 -20.66 -23.81
C ASN A 310 2.13 -19.56 -23.29
N ALA A 311 3.41 -19.91 -23.05
CA ALA A 311 4.44 -18.98 -22.60
C ALA A 311 4.09 -18.18 -21.32
N SER A 312 3.28 -18.77 -20.43
CA SER A 312 3.01 -18.18 -19.12
C SER A 312 4.17 -18.42 -18.14
N VAL A 313 4.32 -17.54 -17.19
CA VAL A 313 5.18 -17.73 -16.01
C VAL A 313 4.32 -17.78 -14.78
N GLU A 314 4.50 -18.82 -13.98
CA GLU A 314 3.81 -19.00 -12.71
C GLU A 314 4.68 -18.48 -11.56
N VAL A 315 4.06 -17.76 -10.61
CA VAL A 315 4.70 -17.30 -9.37
C VAL A 315 3.85 -17.69 -8.17
N GLN A 316 4.40 -18.56 -7.33
CA GLN A 316 3.75 -19.12 -6.15
C GLN A 316 4.37 -18.63 -4.84
N GLY A 317 3.64 -18.80 -3.72
CA GLY A 317 4.13 -18.46 -2.39
C GLY A 317 5.38 -19.26 -1.95
N SER A 318 5.47 -20.54 -2.39
CA SER A 318 6.59 -21.45 -2.11
C SER A 318 7.86 -21.18 -2.91
N ASP A 319 7.79 -20.36 -3.95
CA ASP A 319 8.94 -20.08 -4.80
C ASP A 319 10.01 -19.29 -4.06
N LYS A 320 11.24 -19.42 -4.52
CA LYS A 320 12.36 -18.62 -3.99
C LYS A 320 12.14 -17.14 -4.29
N ASP A 321 12.55 -16.29 -3.36
CA ASP A 321 12.39 -14.83 -3.48
C ASP A 321 13.06 -14.29 -4.76
N THR A 322 14.17 -14.89 -5.18
CA THR A 322 14.86 -14.54 -6.44
C THR A 322 13.96 -14.80 -7.67
N HIS A 323 13.24 -15.93 -7.71
CA HIS A 323 12.30 -16.22 -8.80
C HIS A 323 11.11 -15.25 -8.79
N LYS A 324 10.54 -14.98 -7.62
CA LYS A 324 9.44 -14.01 -7.48
C LYS A 324 9.85 -12.63 -7.99
N SER A 325 10.97 -12.11 -7.48
CA SER A 325 11.45 -10.77 -7.86
C SER A 325 11.81 -10.67 -9.34
N SER A 326 12.52 -11.68 -9.89
CA SER A 326 12.91 -11.66 -11.32
C SER A 326 11.71 -11.76 -12.25
N SER A 327 10.75 -12.65 -11.96
CA SER A 327 9.55 -12.83 -12.79
C SER A 327 8.65 -11.58 -12.79
N MET A 328 8.42 -10.98 -11.63
CA MET A 328 7.64 -9.74 -11.51
C MET A 328 8.30 -8.58 -12.28
N LEU A 329 9.62 -8.53 -12.23
CA LEU A 329 10.40 -7.55 -12.95
C LEU A 329 10.38 -7.75 -14.45
N ASP A 330 10.58 -8.98 -14.92
CA ASP A 330 10.51 -9.29 -16.33
C ASP A 330 9.11 -9.06 -16.90
N PHE A 331 8.08 -9.27 -16.08
CA PHE A 331 6.72 -8.87 -16.44
C PHE A 331 6.55 -7.35 -16.53
N SER A 332 7.09 -6.58 -15.58
CA SER A 332 7.10 -5.10 -15.64
C SER A 332 7.83 -4.56 -16.86
N ASN A 333 8.83 -5.29 -17.36
CA ASN A 333 9.62 -4.92 -18.55
C ASN A 333 9.02 -5.45 -19.88
N GLY A 334 7.83 -6.07 -19.84
CA GLY A 334 7.18 -6.63 -21.04
C GLY A 334 7.83 -7.90 -21.62
N LYS A 335 8.75 -8.55 -20.89
CA LYS A 335 9.43 -9.77 -21.35
C LYS A 335 8.60 -11.04 -21.15
N ILE A 336 7.64 -11.00 -20.23
CA ILE A 336 6.72 -12.09 -19.95
C ILE A 336 5.35 -11.73 -20.51
N LYS A 337 4.80 -12.58 -21.39
CA LYS A 337 3.49 -12.38 -22.01
C LYS A 337 2.35 -12.57 -20.99
N CYS A 338 2.44 -13.60 -20.19
CA CYS A 338 1.41 -13.91 -19.20
C CYS A 338 2.03 -14.24 -17.84
N LEU A 339 1.61 -13.51 -16.79
CA LEU A 339 1.97 -13.81 -15.41
C LEU A 339 0.76 -14.41 -14.69
N VAL A 340 0.92 -15.64 -14.17
CA VAL A 340 -0.07 -16.30 -13.32
C VAL A 340 0.40 -16.23 -11.88
N THR A 341 -0.38 -15.59 -11.01
CA THR A 341 -0.01 -15.43 -9.60
C THR A 341 -1.22 -15.16 -8.71
N LYS A 342 -0.99 -15.00 -7.42
CA LYS A 342 -2.05 -14.73 -6.43
C LYS A 342 -1.99 -13.29 -5.93
N PRO A 343 -3.14 -12.66 -5.63
CA PRO A 343 -3.16 -11.30 -5.05
C PRO A 343 -2.33 -11.17 -3.77
N LYS A 344 -2.25 -12.22 -2.96
CA LYS A 344 -1.42 -12.22 -1.74
C LYS A 344 0.09 -12.13 -2.00
N ILE A 345 0.54 -12.49 -3.21
CA ILE A 345 1.97 -12.52 -3.56
C ILE A 345 2.38 -11.22 -4.25
N ALA A 346 1.57 -10.73 -5.17
CA ALA A 346 1.93 -9.62 -6.05
C ALA A 346 0.83 -8.55 -6.18
N GLY A 347 -0.19 -8.58 -5.33
CA GLY A 347 -1.31 -7.64 -5.40
C GLY A 347 -1.01 -6.25 -4.82
N PHE A 348 0.17 -6.03 -4.25
CA PHE A 348 0.52 -4.77 -3.60
C PHE A 348 1.81 -4.18 -4.16
N GLY A 349 1.79 -2.87 -4.44
CA GLY A 349 2.97 -2.06 -4.74
C GLY A 349 3.63 -2.30 -6.09
N MET A 350 3.10 -3.17 -6.93
CA MET A 350 3.67 -3.43 -8.26
C MET A 350 3.26 -2.37 -9.28
N ASN A 351 4.20 -1.96 -10.11
CA ASN A 351 3.95 -1.07 -11.24
C ASN A 351 3.96 -1.87 -12.55
N TRP A 352 2.78 -2.18 -13.06
CA TRP A 352 2.57 -2.95 -14.30
C TRP A 352 1.78 -2.15 -15.34
N GLN A 353 2.14 -0.90 -15.55
CA GLN A 353 1.50 0.01 -16.51
C GLN A 353 1.53 -0.49 -17.96
N ASN A 354 2.42 -1.41 -18.26
CA ASN A 354 2.53 -2.06 -19.57
C ASN A 354 1.44 -3.13 -19.79
N CYS A 355 0.78 -3.61 -18.74
CA CYS A 355 -0.25 -4.65 -18.85
C CYS A 355 -1.65 -4.05 -18.68
N HIS A 356 -2.48 -4.15 -19.71
CA HIS A 356 -3.85 -3.60 -19.71
C HIS A 356 -4.92 -4.68 -19.53
N ASN A 357 -4.56 -5.95 -19.67
CA ASN A 357 -5.50 -7.07 -19.60
C ASN A 357 -5.30 -7.86 -18.30
N MET A 358 -6.40 -8.09 -17.60
CA MET A 358 -6.38 -8.80 -16.32
C MET A 358 -7.56 -9.77 -16.22
N ILE A 359 -7.30 -10.96 -15.70
CA ILE A 359 -8.32 -11.97 -15.43
C ILE A 359 -8.29 -12.36 -13.97
N PHE A 360 -9.45 -12.47 -13.36
CA PHE A 360 -9.66 -13.12 -12.07
C PHE A 360 -10.35 -14.46 -12.30
N THR A 361 -9.57 -15.54 -12.27
CA THR A 361 -10.10 -16.90 -12.52
C THR A 361 -10.84 -17.45 -11.31
N GLY A 362 -10.44 -17.07 -10.12
CA GLY A 362 -11.11 -17.41 -8.86
C GLY A 362 -11.16 -16.21 -7.93
N LEU A 363 -12.36 -15.90 -7.41
CA LEU A 363 -12.57 -14.91 -6.35
C LEU A 363 -12.77 -15.63 -5.02
N SER A 364 -12.16 -15.11 -3.94
CA SER A 364 -12.25 -15.69 -2.58
C SER A 364 -13.40 -15.06 -1.80
#